data_656f7fbece1c78800659c8b4c4fc6e10
#
_entry.id   656f7fbece1c78800659c8b4c4fc6e10
#
_cell.length_a   1.000
_cell.length_b   1.000
_cell.length_c   1.000
_cell.angle_alpha   90.00
_cell.angle_beta   90.00
_cell.angle_gamma   90.00
#
_symmetry.space_group_name_H-M   'P 1'
#
loop_
_entity.id
_entity.type
_entity.pdbx_description
1 polymer ?
#
loop_
_entity_poly.entity_id
_entity_poly.type
_entity_poly.pdbx_seq_one_letter_code
_entity_poly.pdbx_strand_id
1 'polypeptide(L)'
;MGKEQSQIRERQRTNLREPRRYKVIIYNDDFTTMEFVVMILVQVFLKSEEEANALMLQVHHSDKAVVGIYTYDIAVSKIHKATTMAREQGYPLRLTITPEEE
;
A
#
# COMPACT_ATOMS: atom_id res chain seq x y z
N MET A 1 -33.87 10.18 -24.38
CA MET A 1 -33.18 10.06 -24.58
C MET A 1 -31.84 10.33 -24.31
N GLY A 2 -31.40 11.39 -24.18
CA GLY A 2 -30.07 11.73 -23.89
C GLY A 2 -29.56 11.03 -22.68
N LYS A 3 -30.39 10.78 -21.74
CA LYS A 3 -29.99 10.17 -20.59
C LYS A 3 -29.52 8.79 -20.80
N GLU A 4 -30.16 7.99 -21.54
CA GLU A 4 -29.70 6.75 -21.80
C GLU A 4 -28.48 6.69 -22.54
N GLN A 5 -28.30 7.54 -23.52
CA GLN A 5 -27.10 7.58 -24.22
C GLN A 5 -25.97 7.95 -23.37
N SER A 6 -26.16 8.81 -22.44
CA SER A 6 -25.09 9.21 -21.56
C SER A 6 -24.67 8.08 -20.72
N GLN A 7 -25.58 7.29 -20.23
CA GLN A 7 -25.21 6.20 -19.43
C GLN A 7 -24.43 5.19 -20.19
N ILE A 8 -24.76 4.92 -21.39
CA ILE A 8 -24.04 3.97 -22.19
C ILE A 8 -22.64 4.43 -22.39
N ARG A 9 -22.46 5.68 -22.73
CA ARG A 9 -21.12 6.18 -22.95
C ARG A 9 -20.33 6.12 -21.69
N GLU A 10 -20.92 6.42 -20.57
CA GLU A 10 -20.20 6.40 -19.37
C GLU A 10 -19.77 5.02 -18.99
N ARG A 11 -20.58 4.03 -19.20
CA ARG A 11 -20.18 2.72 -18.92
C ARG A 11 -19.03 2.31 -19.75
N GLN A 12 -19.03 2.63 -21.02
CA GLN A 12 -17.93 2.26 -21.86
C GLN A 12 -16.66 2.91 -21.43
N ARG A 13 -16.70 4.17 -21.07
CA ARG A 13 -15.52 4.85 -20.63
C ARG A 13 -15.00 4.24 -19.36
N THR A 14 -15.88 3.89 -18.45
CA THR A 14 -15.43 3.33 -17.21
C THR A 14 -14.72 2.03 -17.44
N ASN A 15 -15.24 1.19 -18.27
CA ASN A 15 -14.62 -0.07 -18.54
C ASN A 15 -13.25 0.11 -19.11
N LEU A 16 -13.06 1.11 -19.92
CA LEU A 16 -11.78 1.30 -20.53
C LEU A 16 -10.83 2.08 -19.69
N ARG A 17 -11.32 2.81 -18.70
CA ARG A 17 -10.46 3.69 -17.94
C ARG A 17 -10.19 3.31 -16.52
N GLU A 18 -10.65 2.15 -16.09
CA GLU A 18 -10.44 1.80 -14.72
C GLU A 18 -8.95 1.62 -14.50
N PRO A 19 -8.33 2.31 -13.54
CA PRO A 19 -6.89 2.23 -13.36
C PRO A 19 -6.51 0.89 -12.76
N ARG A 20 -5.32 0.44 -13.06
CA ARG A 20 -4.80 -0.76 -12.47
C ARG A 20 -4.51 -0.51 -11.02
N ARG A 21 -4.55 -1.56 -10.24
CA ARG A 21 -4.29 -1.48 -8.82
C ARG A 21 -3.07 -2.29 -8.48
N TYR A 22 -2.42 -1.91 -7.40
CA TYR A 22 -1.14 -2.49 -7.02
C TYR A 22 -1.12 -2.84 -5.54
N LYS A 23 -0.48 -3.93 -5.23
CA LYS A 23 -0.27 -4.32 -3.84
C LYS A 23 1.02 -3.70 -3.35
N VAL A 24 0.99 -3.18 -2.14
CA VAL A 24 2.21 -2.72 -1.48
C VAL A 24 2.60 -3.81 -0.50
N ILE A 25 3.84 -4.26 -0.59
CA ILE A 25 4.34 -5.33 0.25
C ILE A 25 5.44 -4.78 1.12
N ILE A 26 5.38 -5.06 2.41
CA ILE A 26 6.40 -4.64 3.37
C ILE A 26 7.19 -5.87 3.79
N TYR A 27 8.50 -5.72 3.92
CA TYR A 27 9.39 -6.83 4.21
C TYR A 27 10.08 -6.68 5.55
N ASN A 28 10.34 -7.82 6.19
CA ASN A 28 11.07 -7.85 7.44
C ASN A 28 12.54 -7.60 7.22
N ASP A 29 13.23 -7.09 8.23
CA ASP A 29 14.67 -6.99 8.22
C ASP A 29 15.13 -7.01 9.67
N ASP A 30 16.44 -7.07 9.90
CA ASP A 30 16.98 -7.27 11.23
C ASP A 30 17.16 -5.99 12.04
N PHE A 31 16.92 -4.84 11.43
CA PHE A 31 17.23 -3.58 12.09
C PHE A 31 16.04 -2.68 12.37
N THR A 32 15.03 -2.68 11.50
CA THR A 32 13.86 -1.83 11.69
C THR A 32 13.07 -2.35 12.89
N THR A 33 12.78 -1.48 13.84
CA THR A 33 12.10 -1.92 15.06
C THR A 33 10.63 -2.19 14.78
N MET A 34 10.04 -3.03 15.61
CA MET A 34 8.62 -3.34 15.48
C MET A 34 7.79 -2.09 15.70
N GLU A 35 8.20 -1.26 16.66
CA GLU A 35 7.48 -0.02 16.94
C GLU A 35 7.47 0.88 15.73
N PHE A 36 8.58 0.94 15.01
CA PHE A 36 8.65 1.79 13.83
C PHE A 36 7.73 1.26 12.73
N VAL A 37 7.68 -0.06 12.56
CA VAL A 37 6.82 -0.67 11.56
C VAL A 37 5.36 -0.33 11.88
N VAL A 38 4.95 -0.47 13.14
CA VAL A 38 3.59 -0.15 13.53
C VAL A 38 3.29 1.33 13.25
N MET A 39 4.22 2.21 13.59
CA MET A 39 4.03 3.63 13.40
C MET A 39 3.84 3.97 11.91
N ILE A 40 4.66 3.37 11.04
CA ILE A 40 4.55 3.59 9.61
C ILE A 40 3.19 3.10 9.10
N LEU A 41 2.76 1.93 9.56
CA LEU A 41 1.49 1.38 9.12
C LEU A 41 0.31 2.25 9.55
N VAL A 42 0.40 2.83 10.72
CA VAL A 42 -0.66 3.71 11.20
C VAL A 42 -0.60 5.08 10.51
N GLN A 43 0.57 5.69 10.44
CA GLN A 43 0.65 7.07 9.99
C GLN A 43 0.69 7.24 8.49
N VAL A 44 1.33 6.33 7.77
CA VAL A 44 1.46 6.45 6.32
C VAL A 44 0.38 5.65 5.61
N PHE A 45 0.11 4.43 6.09
CA PHE A 45 -0.84 3.55 5.41
C PHE A 45 -2.22 3.61 6.05
N LEU A 46 -2.38 4.43 7.07
CA LEU A 46 -3.67 4.73 7.68
C LEU A 46 -4.40 3.51 8.24
N LYS A 47 -3.63 2.57 8.76
CA LYS A 47 -4.21 1.40 9.40
C LYS A 47 -4.60 1.74 10.83
N SER A 48 -5.54 1.00 11.39
CA SER A 48 -5.83 1.14 12.81
C SER A 48 -4.67 0.53 13.56
N GLU A 49 -4.57 0.83 14.84
CA GLU A 49 -3.50 0.24 15.63
C GLU A 49 -3.61 -1.28 15.66
N GLU A 50 -4.82 -1.79 15.73
CA GLU A 50 -5.03 -3.20 15.74
C GLU A 50 -4.56 -3.85 14.44
N GLU A 51 -4.92 -3.26 13.30
CA GLU A 51 -4.47 -3.78 12.02
C GLU A 51 -2.97 -3.68 11.86
N ALA A 52 -2.40 -2.56 12.31
CA ALA A 52 -0.96 -2.34 12.19
C ALA A 52 -0.20 -3.37 13.01
N ASN A 53 -0.67 -3.67 14.20
CA ASN A 53 -0.02 -4.67 15.03
C ASN A 53 -0.13 -6.07 14.40
N ALA A 54 -1.28 -6.40 13.84
CA ALA A 54 -1.44 -7.70 13.20
C ALA A 54 -0.52 -7.84 11.98
N LEU A 55 -0.40 -6.76 11.19
CA LEU A 55 0.50 -6.79 10.03
C LEU A 55 1.95 -6.89 10.47
N MET A 56 2.32 -6.16 11.51
CA MET A 56 3.68 -6.21 12.02
C MET A 56 4.04 -7.62 12.45
N LEU A 57 3.12 -8.32 13.13
CA LEU A 57 3.39 -9.68 13.54
C LEU A 57 3.49 -10.61 12.32
N GLN A 58 2.67 -10.37 11.31
CA GLN A 58 2.75 -11.18 10.10
C GLN A 58 4.10 -10.99 9.42
N VAL A 59 4.60 -9.78 9.34
CA VAL A 59 5.90 -9.50 8.75
C VAL A 59 6.98 -10.22 9.54
N HIS A 60 6.89 -10.17 10.86
CA HIS A 60 7.89 -10.77 11.71
C HIS A 60 7.91 -12.29 11.55
N HIS A 61 6.75 -12.91 11.42
CA HIS A 61 6.69 -14.37 11.33
C HIS A 61 6.87 -14.91 9.92
N SER A 62 6.40 -14.16 8.91
CA SER A 62 6.38 -14.66 7.53
C SER A 62 7.30 -13.90 6.60
N ASP A 63 8.09 -12.97 7.14
CA ASP A 63 9.06 -12.18 6.41
C ASP A 63 8.47 -11.09 5.54
N LYS A 64 7.20 -11.09 5.26
CA LYS A 64 6.56 -10.04 4.48
C LYS A 64 5.07 -10.07 4.66
N ALA A 65 4.41 -8.99 4.28
CA ALA A 65 2.96 -8.91 4.32
C ALA A 65 2.47 -7.90 3.29
N VAL A 66 1.26 -8.11 2.79
CA VAL A 66 0.61 -7.14 1.91
C VAL A 66 -0.02 -6.09 2.80
N VAL A 67 0.40 -4.85 2.64
CA VAL A 67 -0.10 -3.76 3.44
C VAL A 67 -1.46 -3.30 2.95
N GLY A 68 -1.63 -3.23 1.64
CA GLY A 68 -2.89 -2.78 1.07
C GLY A 68 -2.78 -2.72 -0.43
N ILE A 69 -3.88 -2.31 -1.07
CA ILE A 69 -3.99 -2.23 -2.52
C ILE A 69 -4.37 -0.82 -2.88
N TYR A 70 -3.62 -0.21 -3.81
CA TYR A 70 -3.76 1.20 -4.15
C TYR A 70 -3.56 1.41 -5.64
N THR A 71 -3.94 2.56 -6.16
CA THR A 71 -3.53 2.94 -7.50
C THR A 71 -2.02 3.20 -7.47
N TYR A 72 -1.40 3.21 -8.64
CA TYR A 72 0.04 3.33 -8.73
C TYR A 72 0.57 4.59 -8.04
N ASP A 73 -0.02 5.73 -8.33
CA ASP A 73 0.47 6.99 -7.77
C ASP A 73 0.39 7.01 -6.26
N ILE A 74 -0.68 6.49 -5.71
CA ILE A 74 -0.84 6.49 -4.27
C ILE A 74 0.15 5.51 -3.64
N ALA A 75 0.34 4.35 -4.25
CA ALA A 75 1.29 3.37 -3.73
C ALA A 75 2.69 3.95 -3.71
N VAL A 76 3.11 4.57 -4.81
CA VAL A 76 4.44 5.13 -4.90
C VAL A 76 4.63 6.23 -3.86
N SER A 77 3.64 7.08 -3.71
CA SER A 77 3.73 8.18 -2.77
C SER A 77 3.86 7.68 -1.33
N LYS A 78 3.06 6.70 -0.97
CA LYS A 78 3.12 6.16 0.39
C LYS A 78 4.44 5.45 0.65
N ILE A 79 4.93 4.69 -0.32
CA ILE A 79 6.20 4.00 -0.17
C ILE A 79 7.33 5.00 -0.04
N HIS A 80 7.29 6.06 -0.84
CA HIS A 80 8.34 7.07 -0.77
C HIS A 80 8.36 7.70 0.62
N LYS A 81 7.21 8.04 1.16
CA LYS A 81 7.15 8.65 2.46
C LYS A 81 7.66 7.70 3.55
N ALA A 82 7.21 6.45 3.51
CA ALA A 82 7.62 5.47 4.51
C ALA A 82 9.12 5.23 4.43
N THR A 83 9.67 5.13 3.22
CA THR A 83 11.09 4.88 3.03
C THR A 83 11.91 6.06 3.52
N THR A 84 11.48 7.27 3.22
CA THR A 84 12.19 8.46 3.68
C THR A 84 12.23 8.50 5.20
N MET A 85 11.11 8.24 5.85
CA MET A 85 11.06 8.24 7.30
C MET A 85 11.96 7.17 7.89
N ALA A 86 11.99 5.99 7.25
CA ALA A 86 12.82 4.90 7.73
C ALA A 86 14.30 5.24 7.61
N ARG A 87 14.73 5.81 6.48
CA ARG A 87 16.13 6.14 6.29
C ARG A 87 16.58 7.23 7.22
N GLU A 88 15.70 8.13 7.59
CA GLU A 88 16.03 9.16 8.56
C GLU A 88 16.36 8.56 9.91
N GLN A 89 15.81 7.40 10.22
CA GLN A 89 16.10 6.71 11.45
C GLN A 89 17.23 5.71 11.30
N GLY A 90 17.79 5.58 10.11
CA GLY A 90 18.83 4.60 9.87
C GLY A 90 18.32 3.19 9.63
N TYR A 91 17.04 3.03 9.36
CA TYR A 91 16.46 1.71 9.17
C TYR A 91 16.41 1.35 7.69
N PRO A 92 16.74 0.11 7.33
CA PRO A 92 16.72 -0.34 5.93
C PRO A 92 15.38 -0.89 5.48
N LEU A 93 14.29 -0.44 6.06
CA LEU A 93 12.95 -0.93 5.75
C LEU A 93 12.71 -0.92 4.24
N ARG A 94 12.14 -2.00 3.71
CA ARG A 94 11.88 -2.12 2.29
C ARG A 94 10.41 -2.38 2.02
N LEU A 95 9.86 -1.65 1.06
CA LEU A 95 8.51 -1.86 0.59
C LEU A 95 8.56 -1.90 -0.93
N THR A 96 7.72 -2.73 -1.53
CA THR A 96 7.67 -2.86 -2.98
C THR A 96 6.24 -2.78 -3.48
N ILE A 97 6.10 -2.61 -4.79
CA ILE A 97 4.82 -2.55 -5.46
C ILE A 97 4.74 -3.69 -6.44
N THR A 98 3.59 -4.35 -6.52
CA THR A 98 3.40 -5.38 -7.51
C THR A 98 1.95 -5.30 -8.01
N PRO A 99 1.69 -5.57 -9.29
CA PRO A 99 0.32 -5.49 -9.79
C PRO A 99 -0.61 -6.42 -9.03
N GLU A 100 -1.83 -5.97 -8.82
CA GLU A 100 -2.76 -6.72 -8.00
C GLU A 100 -3.03 -8.10 -8.59
N GLU A 101 -3.05 -8.21 -9.90
CA GLU A 101 -3.36 -9.46 -10.54
C GLU A 101 -2.24 -10.46 -10.46
N GLU A 102 -1.13 -10.12 -9.96
CA GLU A 102 -0.04 -11.05 -9.78
C GLU A 102 0.09 -11.47 -8.33
#